data_b73244a2862a51bf6d287db77d533a12
#
_entry.id   b73244a2862a51bf6d287db77d533a12
#
_cell.length_a   1.000
_cell.length_b   1.000
_cell.length_c   1.000
_cell.angle_alpha   90.00
_cell.angle_beta   90.00
_cell.angle_gamma   90.00
#
_symmetry.space_group_name_H-M   'P 1'
#
loop_
_entity.id
_entity.type
_entity.pdbx_description
1 polymer ?
#
loop_
_entity_poly.entity_id
_entity_poly.type
_entity_poly.pdbx_seq_one_letter_code
_entity_poly.pdbx_strand_id
1 'polypeptide(L)'
;MPITGFEKFASLQDKIRLALEVCKTLRQDKERLEEELARARDLLAEANTDNERLRSQIERLMAERDSMRGNIEAMLHEIAKLELEAESLSR
;
A
#
# COMPACT_ATOMS: atom_id res chain seq x y z
N MET A 1 43.80 14.60 -43.74
CA MET A 1 44.34 15.92 -43.42
C MET A 1 44.43 16.09 -41.92
N PRO A 2 45.50 16.72 -41.44
CA PRO A 2 45.50 17.04 -39.99
C PRO A 2 44.44 18.07 -39.71
N ILE A 3 43.72 17.87 -38.61
CA ILE A 3 42.70 18.77 -38.13
C ILE A 3 43.38 20.07 -37.64
N THR A 4 42.92 21.21 -38.10
CA THR A 4 43.47 22.50 -37.67
C THR A 4 43.09 22.79 -36.20
N GLY A 5 43.82 23.71 -35.57
CA GLY A 5 43.50 24.14 -34.20
C GLY A 5 42.07 24.69 -34.09
N PHE A 6 41.58 25.37 -35.13
CA PHE A 6 40.22 25.89 -35.16
C PHE A 6 39.16 24.77 -35.22
N GLU A 7 39.42 23.74 -36.03
CA GLU A 7 38.52 22.58 -36.12
C GLU A 7 38.47 21.81 -34.83
N LYS A 8 39.62 21.60 -34.16
CA LYS A 8 39.69 20.99 -32.82
C LYS A 8 38.91 21.78 -31.80
N PHE A 9 39.00 23.09 -31.86
CA PHE A 9 38.28 24.00 -30.95
C PHE A 9 36.77 23.88 -31.17
N ALA A 10 36.32 23.93 -32.42
CA ALA A 10 34.90 23.77 -32.74
C ALA A 10 34.37 22.39 -32.31
N SER A 11 35.13 21.30 -32.53
CA SER A 11 34.78 19.98 -32.06
C SER A 11 34.67 19.91 -30.55
N LEU A 12 35.58 20.55 -29.84
CA LEU A 12 35.55 20.59 -28.39
C LEU A 12 34.33 21.35 -27.87
N GLN A 13 33.99 22.48 -28.52
CA GLN A 13 32.76 23.20 -28.17
C GLN A 13 31.50 22.36 -28.33
N ASP A 14 31.41 21.58 -29.43
CA ASP A 14 30.28 20.68 -29.66
C ASP A 14 30.17 19.62 -28.59
N LYS A 15 31.31 19.04 -28.18
CA LYS A 15 31.35 18.05 -27.08
C LYS A 15 30.90 18.64 -25.77
N ILE A 16 31.34 19.88 -25.47
CA ILE A 16 30.92 20.60 -24.26
C ILE A 16 29.43 20.88 -24.31
N ARG A 17 28.89 21.29 -25.43
CA ARG A 17 27.45 21.53 -25.60
C ARG A 17 26.65 20.23 -25.36
N LEU A 18 27.08 19.14 -25.95
CA LEU A 18 26.43 17.81 -25.74
C LEU A 18 26.49 17.40 -24.27
N ALA A 19 27.63 17.57 -23.62
CA ALA A 19 27.79 17.26 -22.19
C ALA A 19 26.85 18.11 -21.34
N LEU A 20 26.70 19.39 -21.64
CA LEU A 20 25.77 20.28 -20.93
C LEU A 20 24.30 19.84 -21.13
N GLU A 21 23.95 19.43 -22.33
CA GLU A 21 22.61 18.94 -22.64
C GLU A 21 22.32 17.66 -21.88
N VAL A 22 23.27 16.72 -21.85
CA VAL A 22 23.15 15.47 -21.08
C VAL A 22 23.01 15.77 -19.59
N CYS A 23 23.82 16.68 -19.05
CA CYS A 23 23.74 17.10 -17.66
C CYS A 23 22.37 17.70 -17.32
N LYS A 24 21.85 18.54 -18.23
CA LYS A 24 20.53 19.15 -18.06
C LYS A 24 19.42 18.09 -18.04
N THR A 25 19.48 17.15 -18.98
CA THR A 25 18.51 16.05 -19.05
C THR A 25 18.57 15.17 -17.81
N LEU A 26 19.78 14.82 -17.37
CA LEU A 26 19.97 14.02 -16.15
C LEU A 26 19.44 14.74 -14.92
N ARG A 27 19.62 16.02 -14.82
CA ARG A 27 19.10 16.83 -13.70
C ARG A 27 17.58 16.83 -13.70
N GLN A 28 16.98 17.00 -14.88
CA GLN A 28 15.52 16.95 -15.02
C GLN A 28 14.97 15.58 -14.67
N ASP A 29 15.62 14.53 -15.14
CA ASP A 29 15.24 13.15 -14.83
C ASP A 29 15.35 12.86 -13.33
N LYS A 30 16.41 13.36 -12.71
CA LYS A 30 16.61 13.24 -11.27
C LYS A 30 15.47 13.90 -10.49
N GLU A 31 15.11 15.13 -10.85
CA GLU A 31 14.02 15.86 -10.21
C GLU A 31 12.70 15.13 -10.37
N ARG A 32 12.42 14.63 -11.57
CA ARG A 32 11.20 13.85 -11.85
C ARG A 32 11.16 12.59 -11.02
N LEU A 33 12.26 11.86 -10.96
CA LEU A 33 12.35 10.62 -10.17
C LEU A 33 12.21 10.88 -8.68
N GLU A 34 12.77 11.98 -8.17
CA GLU A 34 12.60 12.39 -6.78
C GLU A 34 11.14 12.67 -6.44
N GLU A 35 10.43 13.36 -7.35
CA GLU A 35 8.99 13.62 -7.19
C GLU A 35 8.16 12.35 -7.25
N GLU A 36 8.48 11.45 -8.19
CA GLU A 36 7.80 10.15 -8.28
C GLU A 36 8.02 9.31 -7.03
N LEU A 37 9.26 9.33 -6.51
CA LEU A 37 9.60 8.62 -5.28
C LEU A 37 8.84 9.17 -4.09
N ALA A 38 8.75 10.49 -3.96
CA ALA A 38 8.00 11.13 -2.89
C ALA A 38 6.52 10.74 -2.94
N ARG A 39 5.92 10.77 -4.12
CA ARG A 39 4.53 10.34 -4.30
C ARG A 39 4.31 8.88 -3.96
N ALA A 40 5.24 8.02 -4.40
CA ALA A 40 5.17 6.59 -4.09
C ALA A 40 5.26 6.32 -2.59
N ARG A 41 6.12 7.04 -1.89
CA ARG A 41 6.25 6.95 -0.43
C ARG A 41 4.98 7.39 0.29
N ASP A 42 4.35 8.47 -0.18
CA ASP A 42 3.10 8.95 0.39
C ASP A 42 1.97 7.94 0.20
N LEU A 43 1.86 7.37 -1.00
CA LEU A 43 0.87 6.33 -1.30
C LEU A 43 1.10 5.08 -0.45
N LEU A 44 2.36 4.70 -0.27
CA LEU A 44 2.71 3.56 0.59
C LEU A 44 2.30 3.81 2.03
N ALA A 45 2.56 5.01 2.55
CA ALA A 45 2.18 5.38 3.92
C ALA A 45 0.66 5.33 4.08
N GLU A 46 -0.10 5.84 3.12
CA GLU A 46 -1.56 5.77 3.13
C GLU A 46 -2.06 4.33 3.10
N ALA A 47 -1.49 3.51 2.22
CA ALA A 47 -1.86 2.10 2.10
C ALA A 47 -1.57 1.33 3.39
N ASN A 48 -0.45 1.61 4.04
CA ASN A 48 -0.11 0.99 5.32
C ASN A 48 -1.09 1.40 6.42
N THR A 49 -1.47 2.66 6.46
CA THR A 49 -2.47 3.16 7.43
C THR A 49 -3.82 2.51 7.19
N ASP A 50 -4.26 2.41 5.93
CA ASP A 50 -5.51 1.75 5.56
C ASP A 50 -5.48 0.26 5.92
N ASN A 51 -4.35 -0.41 5.69
CA ASN A 51 -4.19 -1.82 6.04
C ASN A 51 -4.30 -2.04 7.55
N GLU A 52 -3.69 -1.19 8.36
CA GLU A 52 -3.78 -1.28 9.82
C GLU A 52 -5.22 -1.08 10.29
N ARG A 53 -5.91 -0.10 9.72
CA ARG A 53 -7.32 0.16 10.02
C ARG A 53 -8.21 -1.02 9.65
N LEU A 54 -8.00 -1.57 8.46
CA LEU A 54 -8.77 -2.73 7.98
C LEU A 54 -8.52 -3.97 8.83
N ARG A 55 -7.28 -4.20 9.24
CA ARG A 55 -6.94 -5.30 10.14
C ARG A 55 -7.66 -5.16 11.48
N SER A 56 -7.66 -3.96 12.05
CA SER A 56 -8.38 -3.69 13.30
C SER A 56 -9.88 -3.91 13.15
N GLN A 57 -10.46 -3.50 12.02
CA GLN A 57 -11.88 -3.73 11.74
C GLN A 57 -12.19 -5.22 11.61
N ILE A 58 -11.32 -5.98 10.92
CA ILE A 58 -11.48 -7.43 10.77
C ILE A 58 -11.43 -8.11 12.14
N GLU A 59 -10.47 -7.78 12.98
CA GLU A 59 -10.33 -8.33 14.32
C GLU A 59 -11.58 -8.07 15.16
N ARG A 60 -12.11 -6.84 15.10
CA ARG A 60 -13.34 -6.47 15.81
C ARG A 60 -14.53 -7.27 15.30
N LEU A 61 -14.69 -7.38 13.98
CA LEU A 61 -15.80 -8.12 13.37
C LEU A 61 -15.70 -9.62 13.70
N MET A 62 -14.51 -10.17 13.73
CA MET A 62 -14.30 -11.57 14.13
C MET A 62 -14.68 -11.79 15.59
N ALA A 63 -14.30 -10.87 16.48
CA ALA A 63 -14.66 -10.92 17.89
C ALA A 63 -16.17 -10.80 18.07
N GLU A 64 -16.83 -9.90 17.35
CA GLU A 64 -18.29 -9.74 17.37
C GLU A 64 -18.99 -10.99 16.86
N ARG A 65 -18.50 -11.58 15.77
CA ARG A 65 -19.02 -12.83 15.22
C ARG A 65 -18.92 -13.97 16.25
N ASP A 66 -17.77 -14.11 16.88
CA ASP A 66 -17.55 -15.18 17.88
C ASP A 66 -18.44 -14.99 19.10
N SER A 67 -18.63 -13.75 19.53
CA SER A 67 -19.53 -13.41 20.63
C SER A 67 -20.99 -13.75 20.26
N MET A 68 -21.43 -13.39 19.07
CA MET A 68 -22.78 -13.72 18.57
C MET A 68 -22.98 -15.21 18.46
N ARG A 69 -21.97 -15.93 17.97
CA ARG A 69 -22.01 -17.39 17.87
C ARG A 69 -22.20 -18.02 19.25
N GLY A 70 -21.42 -17.55 20.23
CA GLY A 70 -21.53 -18.02 21.61
C GLY A 70 -22.91 -17.76 22.19
N ASN A 71 -23.47 -16.57 21.94
CA ASN A 71 -24.83 -16.23 22.39
C ASN A 71 -25.88 -17.12 21.76
N ILE A 72 -25.75 -17.40 20.46
CA ILE A 72 -26.69 -18.28 19.74
C ILE A 72 -26.58 -19.68 20.27
N GLU A 73 -25.41 -20.24 20.50
CA GLU A 73 -25.18 -21.54 21.06
C GLU A 73 -25.80 -21.67 22.47
N ALA A 74 -25.62 -20.65 23.31
CA ALA A 74 -26.23 -20.60 24.64
C ALA A 74 -27.76 -20.56 24.57
N MET A 75 -28.32 -19.81 23.65
CA MET A 75 -29.78 -19.75 23.44
C MET A 75 -30.32 -21.10 22.97
N LEU A 76 -29.65 -21.75 22.04
CA LEU A 76 -30.04 -23.08 21.55
C LEU A 76 -29.98 -24.11 22.67
N HIS A 77 -28.97 -24.04 23.53
CA HIS A 77 -28.84 -24.91 24.68
C HIS A 77 -30.02 -24.71 25.66
N GLU A 78 -30.38 -23.46 25.95
CA GLU A 78 -31.53 -23.13 26.80
C GLU A 78 -32.85 -23.62 26.22
N ILE A 79 -33.05 -23.48 24.91
CA ILE A 79 -34.25 -23.98 24.24
C ILE A 79 -34.35 -25.47 24.34
N ALA A 80 -33.25 -26.21 24.12
CA ALA A 80 -33.22 -27.67 24.23
C ALA A 80 -33.55 -28.11 25.66
N LYS A 81 -33.02 -27.39 26.64
CA LYS A 81 -33.31 -27.66 28.05
C LYS A 81 -34.80 -27.47 28.39
N LEU A 82 -35.38 -26.37 27.89
CA LEU A 82 -36.82 -26.10 28.10
C LEU A 82 -37.71 -27.14 27.42
N GLU A 83 -37.34 -27.60 26.24
CA GLU A 83 -38.06 -28.67 25.54
C GLU A 83 -38.06 -29.96 26.34
N LEU A 84 -36.94 -30.34 26.93
CA LEU A 84 -36.84 -31.53 27.79
C LEU A 84 -37.70 -31.36 29.05
N GLU A 85 -37.73 -30.22 29.68
CA GLU A 85 -38.55 -29.92 30.83
C GLU A 85 -40.05 -30.01 30.50
N ALA A 86 -40.43 -29.47 29.32
CA ALA A 86 -41.80 -29.52 28.84
C ALA A 86 -42.26 -30.95 28.59
N GLU A 87 -41.39 -31.80 27.99
CA GLU A 87 -41.70 -33.22 27.79
C GLU A 87 -41.88 -33.93 29.12
N SER A 88 -41.02 -33.65 30.09
CA SER A 88 -41.12 -34.25 31.43
C SER A 88 -42.41 -33.88 32.13
N LEU A 89 -42.90 -32.67 31.97
CA LEU A 89 -44.16 -32.18 32.56
C LEU A 89 -45.39 -32.74 31.87
N SER A 90 -45.29 -33.13 30.59
CA SER A 90 -46.42 -33.65 29.83
C SER A 90 -46.65 -35.15 30.04
N ARG A 91 -45.70 -35.81 30.70
CA ARG A 91 -45.81 -37.22 31.06
C ARG A 91 -46.58 -37.40 32.41
#